data_82dd8700ed9ea95c616022cb3dd6731a
#
_entry.id   82dd8700ed9ea95c616022cb3dd6731a
#
_cell.length_a   1.000
_cell.length_b   1.000
_cell.length_c   1.000
_cell.angle_alpha   90.00
_cell.angle_beta   90.00
_cell.angle_gamma   90.00
#
_symmetry.space_group_name_H-M   'P 1'
#
loop_
_entity.id
_entity.type
_entity.pdbx_description
1 polymer ?
#
loop_
_entity_poly.entity_id
_entity_poly.type
_entity_poly.pdbx_seq_one_letter_code
_entity_poly.pdbx_strand_id
1 'polypeptide(L)'
;MQFMKKSASRLDLLNKDHRLRKILLLSLKIGVGSSLAIYLARRMALDYAVSAGTIMLLTVMTSKWESLRLAWLRLSTFLLTVVLAWACFTWIENPWIAYGVLLAAIVCITECSGWRSTISVNAVIAAHLFSSKNLDHAVWNEFWLVLIGTAIAILINLYHANSSSKKHLIANMRFVEQRLQEILLVLADYLESTPQEGSVWDEICTLEQQIQGVIQEAYEYQNNTFPLHPLYYVSYFQMRLDQCQVLHNLHYEMKKIRSMPKEAAVV
;
A
#
# COMPACT_ATOMS: atom_id res chain seq x y z
N MET A 1 3.73 29.99 20.40
CA MET A 1 4.46 29.81 19.13
C MET A 1 5.66 28.86 19.18
N GLN A 2 6.61 28.97 20.12
CA GLN A 2 7.77 28.05 20.23
C GLN A 2 7.40 26.60 20.61
N PHE A 3 6.41 26.39 21.47
CA PHE A 3 5.94 25.05 21.86
C PHE A 3 5.29 24.30 20.68
N MET A 4 4.52 24.98 19.85
CA MET A 4 3.83 24.42 18.66
C MET A 4 4.84 23.97 17.59
N LYS A 5 5.85 24.78 17.30
CA LYS A 5 6.94 24.43 16.38
C LYS A 5 7.75 23.21 16.85
N LYS A 6 7.91 23.03 18.17
CA LYS A 6 8.60 21.90 18.77
C LYS A 6 7.78 20.61 18.75
N SER A 7 6.44 20.70 18.83
CA SER A 7 5.52 19.56 18.73
C SER A 7 5.43 19.03 17.29
N ALA A 8 5.28 19.92 16.30
CA ALA A 8 5.28 19.56 14.89
C ALA A 8 6.59 18.87 14.46
N SER A 9 7.74 19.43 14.87
CA SER A 9 9.05 18.83 14.56
C SER A 9 9.26 17.45 15.21
N ARG A 10 8.70 17.20 16.40
CA ARG A 10 8.74 15.89 17.07
C ARG A 10 7.91 14.84 16.32
N LEU A 11 6.78 15.22 15.78
CA LEU A 11 5.93 14.32 15.00
C LEU A 11 6.54 13.98 13.65
N ASP A 12 7.12 14.96 12.96
CA ASP A 12 7.85 14.70 11.71
C ASP A 12 9.01 13.74 11.94
N LEU A 13 9.71 13.85 13.08
CA LEU A 13 10.78 12.92 13.46
C LEU A 13 10.24 11.52 13.76
N LEU A 14 9.13 11.41 14.52
CA LEU A 14 8.50 10.14 14.84
C LEU A 14 7.94 9.44 13.60
N ASN A 15 7.32 10.20 12.69
CA ASN A 15 6.85 9.69 11.41
C ASN A 15 8.01 9.23 10.51
N LYS A 16 9.12 9.96 10.51
CA LYS A 16 10.33 9.60 9.77
C LYS A 16 10.96 8.31 10.30
N ASP A 17 11.09 8.16 11.61
CA ASP A 17 11.61 6.95 12.26
C ASP A 17 10.70 5.74 12.01
N HIS A 18 9.39 5.93 12.11
CA HIS A 18 8.42 4.88 11.80
C HIS A 18 8.48 4.44 10.34
N ARG A 19 8.61 5.39 9.41
CA ARG A 19 8.78 5.12 7.97
C ARG A 19 10.08 4.37 7.68
N LEU A 20 11.19 4.77 8.29
CA LEU A 20 12.48 4.09 8.14
C LEU A 20 12.42 2.65 8.66
N ARG A 21 11.82 2.41 9.82
CA ARG A 21 11.61 1.06 10.36
C ARG A 21 10.75 0.20 9.43
N LYS A 22 9.67 0.75 8.85
CA LYS A 22 8.84 0.04 7.86
C LYS A 22 9.68 -0.38 6.65
N ILE A 23 10.48 0.55 6.10
CA ILE A 23 11.35 0.28 4.94
C ILE A 23 12.38 -0.81 5.27
N LEU A 24 13.07 -0.71 6.39
CA LEU A 24 14.06 -1.70 6.82
C LEU A 24 13.45 -3.08 7.04
N LEU A 25 12.29 -3.15 7.70
CA LEU A 25 11.58 -4.42 7.90
C LEU A 25 11.12 -5.03 6.58
N LEU A 26 10.63 -4.21 5.64
CA LEU A 26 10.23 -4.68 4.30
C LEU A 26 11.45 -5.21 3.54
N SER A 27 12.56 -4.47 3.54
CA SER A 27 13.81 -4.87 2.87
C SER A 27 14.35 -6.18 3.43
N LEU A 28 14.33 -6.33 4.76
CA LEU A 28 14.77 -7.56 5.42
C LEU A 28 13.87 -8.75 5.06
N LYS A 29 12.55 -8.55 5.06
CA LYS A 29 11.58 -9.57 4.66
C LYS A 29 11.82 -10.04 3.23
N ILE A 30 12.00 -9.10 2.30
CA ILE A 30 12.27 -9.39 0.89
C ILE A 30 13.59 -10.16 0.77
N GLY A 31 14.65 -9.70 1.40
CA GLY A 31 15.96 -10.35 1.33
C GLY A 31 15.92 -11.77 1.87
N VAL A 32 15.43 -11.96 3.10
CA VAL A 32 15.35 -13.29 3.74
C VAL A 32 14.39 -14.20 2.98
N GLY A 33 13.22 -13.69 2.59
CA GLY A 33 12.22 -14.50 1.90
C GLY A 33 12.66 -14.93 0.51
N SER A 34 13.27 -14.04 -0.27
CA SER A 34 13.79 -14.38 -1.60
C SER A 34 14.91 -15.40 -1.50
N SER A 35 15.83 -15.22 -0.53
CA SER A 35 16.92 -16.18 -0.30
C SER A 35 16.39 -17.57 0.09
N LEU A 36 15.37 -17.63 0.95
CA LEU A 36 14.73 -18.87 1.36
C LEU A 36 14.02 -19.56 0.18
N ALA A 37 13.31 -18.77 -0.66
CA ALA A 37 12.65 -19.28 -1.86
C ALA A 37 13.66 -19.90 -2.84
N ILE A 38 14.76 -19.19 -3.11
CA ILE A 38 15.83 -19.69 -3.98
C ILE A 38 16.46 -20.96 -3.39
N TYR A 39 16.72 -20.97 -2.08
CA TYR A 39 17.29 -22.13 -1.40
C TYR A 39 16.41 -23.38 -1.55
N LEU A 40 15.10 -23.25 -1.30
CA LEU A 40 14.17 -24.37 -1.44
C LEU A 40 14.05 -24.84 -2.89
N ALA A 41 13.97 -23.91 -3.85
CA ALA A 41 13.93 -24.25 -5.28
C ALA A 41 15.18 -25.00 -5.72
N ARG A 42 16.36 -24.57 -5.27
CA ARG A 42 17.63 -25.29 -5.53
C ARG A 42 17.68 -26.66 -4.86
N ARG A 43 17.13 -26.78 -3.66
CA ARG A 43 17.09 -28.07 -2.94
C ARG A 43 16.22 -29.10 -3.65
N MET A 44 15.19 -28.62 -4.36
CA MET A 44 14.34 -29.45 -5.23
C MET A 44 14.92 -29.66 -6.63
N ALA A 45 16.15 -29.21 -6.88
CA ALA A 45 16.83 -29.28 -8.19
C ALA A 45 16.00 -28.65 -9.34
N LEU A 46 15.26 -27.58 -9.05
CA LEU A 46 14.47 -26.88 -10.03
C LEU A 46 15.35 -25.97 -10.91
N ASP A 47 15.07 -25.97 -12.22
CA ASP A 47 15.69 -25.04 -13.15
C ASP A 47 15.20 -23.62 -12.86
N TYR A 48 16.02 -22.60 -13.16
CA TYR A 48 15.68 -21.19 -12.92
C TYR A 48 15.30 -20.86 -11.47
N ALA A 49 15.88 -21.54 -10.47
CA ALA A 49 15.55 -21.39 -9.06
C ALA A 49 15.50 -19.91 -8.56
N VAL A 50 16.24 -19.00 -9.19
CA VAL A 50 16.23 -17.56 -8.88
C VAL A 50 14.85 -16.93 -9.10
N SER A 51 14.07 -17.46 -10.02
CA SER A 51 12.71 -16.97 -10.31
C SER A 51 11.75 -17.17 -9.14
N ALA A 52 11.94 -18.21 -8.30
CA ALA A 52 11.16 -18.35 -7.07
C ALA A 52 11.35 -17.16 -6.13
N GLY A 53 12.58 -16.64 -6.02
CA GLY A 53 12.86 -15.43 -5.24
C GLY A 53 12.22 -14.16 -5.82
N THR A 54 12.22 -14.03 -7.14
CA THR A 54 11.54 -12.91 -7.84
C THR A 54 10.02 -12.98 -7.67
N ILE A 55 9.42 -14.16 -7.78
CA ILE A 55 7.99 -14.38 -7.56
C ILE A 55 7.62 -14.04 -6.11
N MET A 56 8.44 -14.45 -5.15
CA MET A 56 8.29 -14.10 -3.74
C MET A 56 8.32 -12.58 -3.53
N LEU A 57 9.33 -11.88 -4.08
CA LEU A 57 9.45 -10.42 -4.01
C LEU A 57 8.17 -9.72 -4.49
N LEU A 58 7.71 -10.09 -5.69
CA LEU A 58 6.53 -9.49 -6.31
C LEU A 58 5.23 -9.79 -5.53
N THR A 59 5.20 -10.86 -4.71
CA THR A 59 4.04 -11.23 -3.89
C THR A 59 4.04 -10.56 -2.52
N VAL A 60 5.21 -10.40 -1.90
CA VAL A 60 5.33 -9.85 -0.54
C VAL A 60 5.10 -8.33 -0.48
N MET A 61 5.19 -7.64 -1.60
CA MET A 61 4.94 -6.19 -1.68
C MET A 61 3.47 -5.81 -1.48
N THR A 62 2.57 -6.77 -1.41
CA THR A 62 1.14 -6.57 -1.24
C THR A 62 0.69 -6.74 0.22
N SER A 63 -0.52 -6.31 0.54
CA SER A 63 -1.13 -6.54 1.84
C SER A 63 -1.43 -8.04 2.07
N LYS A 64 -1.76 -8.44 3.31
CA LYS A 64 -2.06 -9.85 3.64
C LYS A 64 -3.20 -10.42 2.79
N TRP A 65 -4.29 -9.70 2.70
CA TRP A 65 -5.46 -10.11 1.90
C TRP A 65 -5.14 -10.13 0.42
N GLU A 66 -4.46 -9.13 -0.04
CA GLU A 66 -4.05 -8.98 -1.43
C GLU A 66 -3.04 -10.07 -1.84
N SER A 67 -2.14 -10.49 -0.92
CA SER A 67 -1.21 -11.60 -1.18
C SER A 67 -1.94 -12.93 -1.40
N LEU A 68 -2.99 -13.24 -0.63
CA LEU A 68 -3.80 -14.43 -0.83
C LEU A 68 -4.57 -14.38 -2.16
N ARG A 69 -5.19 -13.23 -2.45
CA ARG A 69 -5.87 -13.00 -3.73
C ARG A 69 -4.90 -13.13 -4.90
N LEU A 70 -3.71 -12.53 -4.76
CA LEU A 70 -2.69 -12.55 -5.79
C LEU A 70 -2.11 -13.96 -6.01
N ALA A 71 -1.97 -14.78 -4.97
CA ALA A 71 -1.57 -16.17 -5.10
C ALA A 71 -2.58 -16.98 -5.94
N TRP A 72 -3.87 -16.83 -5.67
CA TRP A 72 -4.92 -17.44 -6.49
C TRP A 72 -4.87 -16.97 -7.95
N LEU A 73 -4.76 -15.67 -8.15
CA LEU A 73 -4.67 -15.09 -9.50
C LEU A 73 -3.44 -15.60 -10.25
N ARG A 74 -2.30 -15.76 -9.58
CA ARG A 74 -1.07 -16.30 -10.20
C ARG A 74 -1.20 -17.75 -10.61
N LEU A 75 -1.81 -18.58 -9.78
CA LEU A 75 -2.08 -19.98 -10.16
C LEU A 75 -3.03 -20.08 -11.35
N SER A 76 -4.09 -19.26 -11.35
CA SER A 76 -5.04 -19.23 -12.46
C SER A 76 -4.40 -18.71 -13.76
N THR A 77 -3.64 -17.62 -13.69
CA THR A 77 -2.95 -17.06 -14.87
C THR A 77 -1.75 -17.90 -15.30
N PHE A 78 -1.12 -18.67 -14.42
CA PHE A 78 -0.14 -19.68 -14.77
C PHE A 78 -0.76 -20.75 -15.69
N LEU A 79 -1.90 -21.32 -15.31
CA LEU A 79 -2.61 -22.30 -16.13
C LEU A 79 -2.99 -21.72 -17.51
N LEU A 80 -3.49 -20.48 -17.51
CA LEU A 80 -3.79 -19.76 -18.74
C LEU A 80 -2.54 -19.61 -19.63
N THR A 81 -1.42 -19.20 -19.04
CA THR A 81 -0.14 -19.04 -19.76
C THR A 81 0.34 -20.36 -20.35
N VAL A 82 0.21 -21.47 -19.63
CA VAL A 82 0.59 -22.80 -20.11
C VAL A 82 -0.27 -23.21 -21.32
N VAL A 83 -1.58 -23.03 -21.24
CA VAL A 83 -2.50 -23.36 -22.35
C VAL A 83 -2.19 -22.51 -23.59
N LEU A 84 -1.98 -21.21 -23.41
CA LEU A 84 -1.61 -20.31 -24.49
C LEU A 84 -0.25 -20.66 -25.09
N ALA A 85 0.74 -20.97 -24.26
CA ALA A 85 2.07 -21.37 -24.71
C ALA A 85 2.02 -22.66 -25.52
N TRP A 86 1.28 -23.66 -25.03
CA TRP A 86 1.07 -24.89 -25.78
C TRP A 86 0.44 -24.62 -27.14
N ALA A 87 -0.62 -23.82 -27.22
CA ALA A 87 -1.28 -23.49 -28.50
C ALA A 87 -0.32 -22.71 -29.41
N CYS A 88 0.34 -21.66 -28.93
CA CYS A 88 1.23 -20.85 -29.76
C CYS A 88 2.42 -21.64 -30.31
N PHE A 89 3.09 -22.44 -29.46
CA PHE A 89 4.27 -23.19 -29.88
C PHE A 89 3.92 -24.43 -30.74
N THR A 90 2.67 -24.90 -30.70
CA THR A 90 2.23 -26.01 -31.56
C THR A 90 1.77 -25.53 -32.95
N TRP A 91 1.12 -24.35 -33.04
CA TRP A 91 0.49 -23.90 -34.27
C TRP A 91 1.34 -22.90 -35.07
N ILE A 92 2.32 -22.26 -34.43
CA ILE A 92 3.17 -21.27 -35.08
C ILE A 92 4.58 -21.86 -35.25
N GLU A 93 4.97 -22.13 -36.48
CA GLU A 93 6.28 -22.73 -36.79
C GLU A 93 7.47 -21.84 -36.41
N ASN A 94 7.29 -20.52 -36.50
CA ASN A 94 8.37 -19.57 -36.19
C ASN A 94 8.36 -19.26 -34.68
N PRO A 95 9.40 -19.69 -33.92
CA PRO A 95 9.43 -19.56 -32.44
C PRO A 95 9.40 -18.12 -31.97
N TRP A 96 10.00 -17.17 -32.70
CA TRP A 96 10.02 -15.75 -32.35
C TRP A 96 8.64 -15.13 -32.46
N ILE A 97 7.89 -15.48 -33.52
CA ILE A 97 6.54 -15.01 -33.71
C ILE A 97 5.62 -15.65 -32.66
N ALA A 98 5.76 -16.97 -32.42
CA ALA A 98 5.01 -17.68 -31.38
C ALA A 98 5.15 -17.02 -30.00
N TYR A 99 6.37 -16.67 -29.61
CA TYR A 99 6.64 -15.98 -28.35
C TYR A 99 6.02 -14.57 -28.31
N GLY A 100 6.14 -13.81 -29.39
CA GLY A 100 5.52 -12.48 -29.48
C GLY A 100 4.00 -12.51 -29.36
N VAL A 101 3.35 -13.47 -30.06
CA VAL A 101 1.89 -13.69 -30.00
C VAL A 101 1.47 -14.13 -28.59
N LEU A 102 2.24 -15.03 -27.97
CA LEU A 102 2.00 -15.48 -26.60
C LEU A 102 2.01 -14.31 -25.61
N LEU A 103 3.04 -13.46 -25.66
CA LEU A 103 3.11 -12.28 -24.78
C LEU A 103 1.97 -11.31 -25.03
N ALA A 104 1.65 -11.02 -26.29
CA ALA A 104 0.54 -10.15 -26.64
C ALA A 104 -0.80 -10.69 -26.12
N ALA A 105 -1.04 -11.99 -26.23
CA ALA A 105 -2.24 -12.65 -25.73
C ALA A 105 -2.32 -12.58 -24.18
N ILE A 106 -1.22 -12.89 -23.49
CA ILE A 106 -1.15 -12.78 -22.01
C ILE A 106 -1.47 -11.35 -21.56
N VAL A 107 -0.83 -10.34 -22.16
CA VAL A 107 -1.05 -8.94 -21.78
C VAL A 107 -2.50 -8.53 -22.08
N CYS A 108 -3.03 -8.85 -23.24
CA CYS A 108 -4.40 -8.53 -23.64
C CYS A 108 -5.41 -9.11 -22.63
N ILE A 109 -5.31 -10.41 -22.34
CA ILE A 109 -6.26 -11.09 -21.45
C ILE A 109 -6.15 -10.56 -20.02
N THR A 110 -4.93 -10.37 -19.50
CA THR A 110 -4.72 -9.90 -18.13
C THR A 110 -5.13 -8.43 -17.94
N GLU A 111 -4.94 -7.58 -18.95
CA GLU A 111 -5.43 -6.19 -18.94
C GLU A 111 -6.96 -6.14 -18.99
N CYS A 112 -7.58 -6.87 -19.91
CA CYS A 112 -9.04 -6.92 -20.02
C CYS A 112 -9.71 -7.46 -18.74
N SER A 113 -9.05 -8.38 -18.04
CA SER A 113 -9.54 -8.97 -16.78
C SER A 113 -9.20 -8.14 -15.54
N GLY A 114 -8.43 -7.08 -15.67
CA GLY A 114 -7.95 -6.28 -14.52
C GLY A 114 -6.89 -6.97 -13.67
N TRP A 115 -6.15 -7.95 -14.20
CA TRP A 115 -5.15 -8.77 -13.50
C TRP A 115 -3.71 -8.31 -13.77
N ARG A 116 -3.50 -7.01 -13.93
CA ARG A 116 -2.20 -6.38 -14.25
C ARG A 116 -1.03 -6.86 -13.39
N SER A 117 -1.29 -7.13 -12.12
CA SER A 117 -0.26 -7.59 -11.17
C SER A 117 0.35 -8.96 -11.50
N THR A 118 -0.23 -9.71 -12.41
CA THR A 118 0.26 -11.04 -12.82
C THR A 118 1.13 -11.00 -14.09
N ILE A 119 1.12 -9.91 -14.86
CA ILE A 119 1.80 -9.78 -16.16
C ILE A 119 3.28 -10.10 -16.03
N SER A 120 3.98 -9.49 -15.05
CA SER A 120 5.43 -9.66 -14.90
C SER A 120 5.83 -11.10 -14.63
N VAL A 121 5.06 -11.82 -13.81
CA VAL A 121 5.34 -13.22 -13.49
C VAL A 121 5.05 -14.11 -14.70
N ASN A 122 3.92 -13.89 -15.39
CA ASN A 122 3.55 -14.66 -16.57
C ASN A 122 4.54 -14.45 -17.73
N ALA A 123 5.09 -13.24 -17.88
CA ALA A 123 6.15 -12.97 -18.86
C ALA A 123 7.44 -13.77 -18.56
N VAL A 124 7.82 -13.89 -17.29
CA VAL A 124 8.97 -14.72 -16.88
C VAL A 124 8.70 -16.19 -17.15
N ILE A 125 7.50 -16.68 -16.83
CA ILE A 125 7.08 -18.06 -17.12
C ILE A 125 7.13 -18.31 -18.63
N ALA A 126 6.57 -17.41 -19.44
CA ALA A 126 6.60 -17.52 -20.91
C ALA A 126 8.04 -17.60 -21.46
N ALA A 127 8.98 -16.82 -20.90
CA ALA A 127 10.40 -16.84 -21.28
C ALA A 127 11.07 -18.17 -20.95
N HIS A 128 10.75 -18.76 -19.80
CA HIS A 128 11.28 -20.09 -19.43
C HIS A 128 10.70 -21.21 -20.30
N LEU A 129 9.39 -21.18 -20.58
CA LEU A 129 8.74 -22.12 -21.47
C LEU A 129 9.32 -22.03 -22.89
N PHE A 130 9.59 -20.82 -23.38
CA PHE A 130 10.25 -20.58 -24.67
C PHE A 130 11.68 -21.15 -24.73
N SER A 131 12.43 -21.02 -23.64
CA SER A 131 13.83 -21.43 -23.56
C SER A 131 14.00 -22.96 -23.35
N SER A 132 12.93 -23.65 -22.96
CA SER A 132 12.97 -25.07 -22.65
C SER A 132 12.83 -25.93 -23.90
N LYS A 133 13.60 -27.04 -23.95
CA LYS A 133 13.50 -28.06 -25.00
C LYS A 133 12.34 -29.05 -24.77
N ASN A 134 11.89 -29.18 -23.54
CA ASN A 134 10.82 -30.09 -23.12
C ASN A 134 9.75 -29.30 -22.38
N LEU A 135 8.61 -29.09 -23.03
CA LEU A 135 7.52 -28.26 -22.50
C LEU A 135 6.93 -28.86 -21.21
N ASP A 136 6.74 -30.17 -21.15
CA ASP A 136 6.12 -30.84 -20.01
C ASP A 136 6.98 -30.69 -18.76
N HIS A 137 8.29 -30.89 -18.89
CA HIS A 137 9.23 -30.68 -17.78
C HIS A 137 9.26 -29.22 -17.34
N ALA A 138 9.25 -28.29 -18.28
CA ALA A 138 9.24 -26.85 -18.00
C ALA A 138 7.98 -26.41 -17.26
N VAL A 139 6.82 -26.90 -17.68
CA VAL A 139 5.53 -26.58 -17.01
C VAL A 139 5.54 -27.06 -15.57
N TRP A 140 6.03 -28.27 -15.31
CA TRP A 140 6.12 -28.82 -13.95
C TRP A 140 7.12 -28.06 -13.09
N ASN A 141 8.26 -27.67 -13.66
CA ASN A 141 9.26 -26.85 -13.02
C ASN A 141 8.69 -25.47 -12.63
N GLU A 142 8.05 -24.77 -13.56
CA GLU A 142 7.44 -23.45 -13.32
C GLU A 142 6.31 -23.52 -12.28
N PHE A 143 5.50 -24.57 -12.30
CA PHE A 143 4.48 -24.77 -11.26
C PHE A 143 5.07 -24.77 -9.86
N TRP A 144 6.18 -25.49 -9.64
CA TRP A 144 6.84 -25.52 -8.34
C TRP A 144 7.51 -24.19 -7.98
N LEU A 145 8.08 -23.47 -8.95
CA LEU A 145 8.67 -22.15 -8.71
C LEU A 145 7.61 -21.14 -8.27
N VAL A 146 6.45 -21.12 -8.93
CA VAL A 146 5.31 -20.25 -8.57
C VAL A 146 4.78 -20.64 -7.18
N LEU A 147 4.62 -21.92 -6.92
CA LEU A 147 4.11 -22.41 -5.63
C LEU A 147 5.05 -22.05 -4.47
N ILE A 148 6.35 -22.29 -4.61
CA ILE A 148 7.36 -21.97 -3.57
C ILE A 148 7.39 -20.46 -3.33
N GLY A 149 7.50 -19.66 -4.39
CA GLY A 149 7.59 -18.21 -4.29
C GLY A 149 6.35 -17.60 -3.61
N THR A 150 5.15 -18.02 -4.01
CA THR A 150 3.89 -17.53 -3.43
C THR A 150 3.68 -18.04 -2.00
N ALA A 151 3.99 -19.29 -1.70
CA ALA A 151 3.84 -19.86 -0.36
C ALA A 151 4.73 -19.13 0.67
N ILE A 152 6.00 -18.90 0.33
CA ILE A 152 6.92 -18.17 1.22
C ILE A 152 6.46 -16.72 1.41
N ALA A 153 6.01 -16.05 0.36
CA ALA A 153 5.48 -14.69 0.48
C ALA A 153 4.27 -14.62 1.41
N ILE A 154 3.33 -15.56 1.31
CA ILE A 154 2.16 -15.66 2.20
C ILE A 154 2.63 -15.89 3.64
N LEU A 155 3.51 -16.86 3.89
CA LEU A 155 4.01 -17.16 5.24
C LEU A 155 4.65 -15.92 5.89
N ILE A 156 5.51 -15.21 5.16
CA ILE A 156 6.17 -14.01 5.65
C ILE A 156 5.18 -12.87 5.88
N ASN A 157 4.17 -12.71 5.03
CA ASN A 157 3.15 -11.69 5.21
C ASN A 157 2.20 -11.99 6.37
N LEU A 158 1.87 -13.26 6.62
CA LEU A 158 1.05 -13.65 7.76
C LEU A 158 1.75 -13.39 9.10
N TYR A 159 3.06 -13.56 9.16
CA TYR A 159 3.87 -13.34 10.38
C TYR A 159 4.03 -11.86 10.75
N HIS A 160 3.51 -10.92 9.97
CA HIS A 160 3.63 -9.49 10.27
C HIS A 160 2.67 -9.05 11.37
N ALA A 161 3.21 -8.67 12.53
CA ALA A 161 2.43 -8.17 13.67
C ALA A 161 1.85 -6.77 13.41
N ASN A 162 0.52 -6.67 13.34
CA ASN A 162 -0.21 -5.40 13.15
C ASN A 162 -0.28 -4.52 14.43
N SER A 163 0.26 -4.98 15.57
CA SER A 163 0.10 -4.28 16.85
C SER A 163 0.76 -2.89 16.87
N SER A 164 1.87 -2.71 16.16
CA SER A 164 2.56 -1.42 16.07
C SER A 164 1.75 -0.39 15.27
N SER A 165 1.15 -0.82 14.15
CA SER A 165 0.33 0.06 13.31
C SER A 165 -0.94 0.54 14.02
N LYS A 166 -1.60 -0.33 14.80
CA LYS A 166 -2.76 0.05 15.61
C LYS A 166 -2.41 1.12 16.65
N LYS A 167 -1.32 0.93 17.39
CA LYS A 167 -0.85 1.90 18.39
C LYS A 167 -0.54 3.26 17.76
N HIS A 168 0.06 3.24 16.59
CA HIS A 168 0.38 4.46 15.82
C HIS A 168 -0.90 5.19 15.36
N LEU A 169 -1.89 4.48 14.83
CA LEU A 169 -3.17 5.06 14.45
C LEU A 169 -3.90 5.69 15.65
N ILE A 170 -3.91 5.02 16.81
CA ILE A 170 -4.51 5.59 18.04
C ILE A 170 -3.76 6.84 18.51
N ALA A 171 -2.44 6.86 18.39
CA ALA A 171 -1.65 8.05 18.70
C ALA A 171 -1.97 9.21 17.75
N ASN A 172 -2.10 8.93 16.47
CA ASN A 172 -2.51 9.93 15.47
C ASN A 172 -3.94 10.44 15.70
N MET A 173 -4.89 9.59 16.15
CA MET A 173 -6.23 10.05 16.53
C MET A 173 -6.17 11.10 17.63
N ARG A 174 -5.46 10.81 18.72
CA ARG A 174 -5.29 11.75 19.85
C ARG A 174 -4.62 13.05 19.42
N PHE A 175 -3.61 12.94 18.57
CA PHE A 175 -2.94 14.11 18.01
C PHE A 175 -3.86 15.00 17.20
N VAL A 176 -4.63 14.42 16.28
CA VAL A 176 -5.59 15.17 15.45
C VAL A 176 -6.65 15.84 16.33
N GLU A 177 -7.16 15.14 17.35
CA GLU A 177 -8.12 15.73 18.31
C GLU A 177 -7.52 16.93 19.06
N GLN A 178 -6.31 16.78 19.56
CA GLN A 178 -5.62 17.87 20.26
C GLN A 178 -5.39 19.07 19.33
N ARG A 179 -4.96 18.83 18.08
CA ARG A 179 -4.73 19.92 17.12
C ARG A 179 -6.02 20.64 16.72
N LEU A 180 -7.13 19.90 16.54
CA LEU A 180 -8.43 20.51 16.29
C LEU A 180 -8.89 21.39 17.46
N GLN A 181 -8.68 20.95 18.71
CA GLN A 181 -8.98 21.74 19.90
C GLN A 181 -8.13 23.02 19.95
N GLU A 182 -6.80 22.91 19.69
CA GLU A 182 -5.92 24.07 19.63
C GLU A 182 -6.34 25.08 18.56
N ILE A 183 -6.71 24.64 17.36
CA ILE A 183 -7.21 25.49 16.28
C ILE A 183 -8.52 26.16 16.67
N LEU A 184 -9.45 25.46 17.31
CA LEU A 184 -10.72 26.03 17.77
C LEU A 184 -10.50 27.11 18.83
N LEU A 185 -9.56 26.92 19.77
CA LEU A 185 -9.21 27.94 20.76
C LEU A 185 -8.61 29.18 20.10
N VAL A 186 -7.72 29.01 19.12
CA VAL A 186 -7.16 30.16 18.36
C VAL A 186 -8.23 30.87 17.55
N LEU A 187 -9.21 30.15 16.98
CA LEU A 187 -10.35 30.76 16.32
C LEU A 187 -11.25 31.53 17.29
N ALA A 188 -11.44 31.02 18.53
CA ALA A 188 -12.19 31.72 19.56
C ALA A 188 -11.45 33.02 19.99
N ASP A 189 -10.14 32.95 20.23
CA ASP A 189 -9.31 34.12 20.54
C ASP A 189 -9.34 35.16 19.40
N TYR A 190 -9.40 34.68 18.14
CA TYR A 190 -9.54 35.56 16.97
C TYR A 190 -10.85 36.35 16.97
N LEU A 191 -11.93 35.78 17.53
CA LEU A 191 -13.19 36.49 17.69
C LEU A 191 -13.15 37.56 18.78
N GLU A 192 -12.38 37.36 19.84
CA GLU A 192 -12.28 38.28 20.99
C GLU A 192 -11.23 39.37 20.81
N SER A 193 -10.18 39.14 20.03
CA SER A 193 -9.00 39.99 19.91
C SER A 193 -8.75 40.45 18.47
N THR A 194 -7.96 41.52 18.29
CA THR A 194 -7.49 41.97 16.97
C THR A 194 -6.72 40.88 16.22
N PRO A 195 -7.01 40.61 14.97
CA PRO A 195 -6.50 39.45 14.24
C PRO A 195 -4.99 39.46 14.08
N GLN A 196 -4.33 38.38 14.51
CA GLN A 196 -3.03 37.96 13.97
C GLN A 196 -3.26 37.26 12.64
N GLU A 197 -3.16 38.01 11.53
CA GLU A 197 -3.33 37.46 10.20
C GLU A 197 -2.29 36.40 9.86
N GLY A 198 -2.73 35.29 9.26
CA GLY A 198 -1.89 34.34 8.55
C GLY A 198 -1.65 32.99 9.21
N SER A 199 -1.73 32.85 10.55
CA SER A 199 -1.32 31.61 11.23
C SER A 199 -2.35 30.48 11.18
N VAL A 200 -3.64 30.78 11.30
CA VAL A 200 -4.70 29.76 11.46
C VAL A 200 -4.95 28.99 10.19
N TRP A 201 -4.97 29.69 9.05
CA TRP A 201 -5.16 29.05 7.73
C TRP A 201 -4.07 28.02 7.44
N ASP A 202 -2.81 28.39 7.64
CA ASP A 202 -1.67 27.49 7.42
C ASP A 202 -1.68 26.29 8.37
N GLU A 203 -2.16 26.49 9.60
CA GLU A 203 -2.31 25.40 10.57
C GLU A 203 -3.37 24.38 10.16
N ILE A 204 -4.53 24.86 9.68
CA ILE A 204 -5.58 23.98 9.15
C ILE A 204 -5.07 23.22 7.92
N CYS A 205 -4.43 23.89 6.95
CA CYS A 205 -3.84 23.24 5.78
C CYS A 205 -2.81 22.18 6.15
N THR A 206 -1.95 22.46 7.14
CA THR A 206 -0.96 21.53 7.63
C THR A 206 -1.62 20.31 8.26
N LEU A 207 -2.66 20.50 9.07
CA LEU A 207 -3.41 19.42 9.68
C LEU A 207 -4.12 18.55 8.64
N GLU A 208 -4.72 19.15 7.61
CA GLU A 208 -5.33 18.41 6.50
C GLU A 208 -4.34 17.51 5.78
N GLN A 209 -3.15 18.03 5.44
CA GLN A 209 -2.10 17.21 4.82
C GLN A 209 -1.67 16.05 5.72
N GLN A 210 -1.55 16.28 7.02
CA GLN A 210 -1.21 15.23 7.98
C GLN A 210 -2.31 14.16 8.06
N ILE A 211 -3.59 14.57 8.11
CA ILE A 211 -4.74 13.64 8.14
C ILE A 211 -4.78 12.81 6.86
N GLN A 212 -4.55 13.39 5.67
CA GLN A 212 -4.48 12.66 4.41
C GLN A 212 -3.40 11.58 4.42
N GLY A 213 -2.22 11.88 4.99
CA GLY A 213 -1.15 10.88 5.18
C GLY A 213 -1.57 9.74 6.10
N VAL A 214 -2.27 10.04 7.19
CA VAL A 214 -2.78 9.03 8.14
C VAL A 214 -3.93 8.21 7.57
N ILE A 215 -4.79 8.78 6.71
CA ILE A 215 -5.83 8.02 5.99
C ILE A 215 -5.19 6.90 5.17
N GLN A 216 -4.10 7.18 4.47
CA GLN A 216 -3.38 6.16 3.72
C GLN A 216 -2.85 5.04 4.64
N GLU A 217 -2.31 5.39 5.81
CA GLU A 217 -1.88 4.39 6.80
C GLU A 217 -3.06 3.57 7.37
N ALA A 218 -4.22 4.20 7.54
CA ALA A 218 -5.44 3.53 7.99
C ALA A 218 -5.93 2.51 6.94
N TYR A 219 -5.88 2.82 5.65
CA TYR A 219 -6.15 1.88 4.57
C TYR A 219 -5.16 0.71 4.55
N GLU A 220 -3.86 0.98 4.72
CA GLU A 220 -2.85 -0.09 4.82
C GLU A 220 -3.15 -1.02 6.02
N TYR A 221 -3.53 -0.45 7.17
CA TYR A 221 -3.90 -1.22 8.35
C TYR A 221 -5.14 -2.07 8.09
N GLN A 222 -6.16 -1.50 7.45
CA GLN A 222 -7.38 -2.20 7.05
C GLN A 222 -7.07 -3.41 6.18
N ASN A 223 -6.26 -3.24 5.14
CA ASN A 223 -5.90 -4.30 4.20
C ASN A 223 -5.00 -5.38 4.83
N ASN A 224 -4.36 -5.09 5.94
CA ASN A 224 -3.50 -6.02 6.68
C ASN A 224 -4.17 -6.67 7.90
N THR A 225 -5.45 -6.36 8.17
CA THR A 225 -6.15 -6.84 9.37
C THR A 225 -7.40 -7.64 8.97
N PHE A 226 -7.53 -8.86 9.46
CA PHE A 226 -8.67 -9.75 9.17
C PHE A 226 -9.95 -9.48 9.98
N PRO A 227 -10.01 -8.73 11.09
CA PRO A 227 -11.21 -8.65 11.91
C PRO A 227 -12.16 -7.50 11.59
N LEU A 228 -13.34 -7.63 12.11
CA LEU A 228 -14.66 -7.03 11.91
C LEU A 228 -14.80 -5.48 11.86
N HIS A 229 -13.77 -4.68 12.18
CA HIS A 229 -13.90 -3.21 12.21
C HIS A 229 -12.71 -2.39 11.64
N PRO A 230 -12.09 -2.76 10.53
CA PRO A 230 -10.99 -1.97 9.98
C PRO A 230 -11.44 -0.62 9.39
N LEU A 231 -12.69 -0.52 8.92
CA LEU A 231 -13.30 0.71 8.36
C LEU A 231 -13.36 1.86 9.38
N TYR A 232 -13.42 1.56 10.68
CA TYR A 232 -13.52 2.58 11.73
C TYR A 232 -12.45 3.65 11.63
N TYR A 233 -11.16 3.27 11.49
CA TYR A 233 -10.06 4.24 11.44
C TYR A 233 -10.10 5.10 10.20
N VAL A 234 -10.43 4.53 9.05
CA VAL A 234 -10.56 5.26 7.78
C VAL A 234 -11.69 6.28 7.89
N SER A 235 -12.88 5.84 8.31
CA SER A 235 -14.05 6.71 8.47
C SER A 235 -13.82 7.81 9.52
N TYR A 236 -13.11 7.48 10.61
CA TYR A 236 -12.75 8.45 11.63
C TYR A 236 -11.89 9.58 11.04
N PHE A 237 -10.81 9.27 10.33
CA PHE A 237 -9.93 10.29 9.78
C PHE A 237 -10.57 11.05 8.62
N GLN A 238 -11.44 10.42 7.82
CA GLN A 238 -12.25 11.11 6.82
C GLN A 238 -13.16 12.15 7.47
N MET A 239 -13.89 11.77 8.52
CA MET A 239 -14.71 12.71 9.29
C MET A 239 -13.89 13.89 9.84
N ARG A 240 -12.65 13.64 10.33
CA ARG A 240 -11.77 14.71 10.82
C ARG A 240 -11.29 15.62 9.69
N LEU A 241 -11.06 15.08 8.49
CA LEU A 241 -10.75 15.87 7.30
C LEU A 241 -11.91 16.78 6.92
N ASP A 242 -13.16 16.28 6.94
CA ASP A 242 -14.36 17.07 6.67
C ASP A 242 -14.53 18.17 7.71
N GLN A 243 -14.18 17.93 8.99
CA GLN A 243 -14.18 18.96 10.03
C GLN A 243 -13.15 20.07 9.75
N CYS A 244 -11.98 19.73 9.20
CA CYS A 244 -11.01 20.77 8.78
C CYS A 244 -11.60 21.66 7.68
N GLN A 245 -12.35 21.10 6.72
CA GLN A 245 -13.02 21.89 5.70
C GLN A 245 -14.08 22.85 6.30
N VAL A 246 -14.84 22.38 7.30
CA VAL A 246 -15.76 23.25 8.05
C VAL A 246 -15.01 24.39 8.75
N LEU A 247 -13.85 24.11 9.36
CA LEU A 247 -13.02 25.14 10.01
C LEU A 247 -12.46 26.14 8.98
N HIS A 248 -12.10 25.72 7.78
CA HIS A 248 -11.74 26.62 6.68
C HIS A 248 -12.88 27.58 6.34
N ASN A 249 -14.08 27.05 6.17
CA ASN A 249 -15.27 27.88 5.88
C ASN A 249 -15.57 28.85 7.03
N LEU A 250 -15.49 28.37 8.28
CA LEU A 250 -15.67 29.20 9.46
C LEU A 250 -14.66 30.34 9.48
N HIS A 251 -13.37 30.06 9.32
CA HIS A 251 -12.31 31.08 9.29
C HIS A 251 -12.55 32.10 8.18
N TYR A 252 -13.00 31.66 6.98
CA TYR A 252 -13.32 32.52 5.87
C TYR A 252 -14.51 33.47 6.19
N GLU A 253 -15.59 32.95 6.80
CA GLU A 253 -16.74 33.75 7.20
C GLU A 253 -16.40 34.73 8.34
N MET A 254 -15.56 34.31 9.29
CA MET A 254 -15.08 35.18 10.39
C MET A 254 -14.30 36.37 9.88
N LYS A 255 -13.52 36.26 8.80
CA LYS A 255 -12.83 37.39 8.15
C LYS A 255 -13.80 38.47 7.60
N LYS A 256 -15.05 38.13 7.34
CA LYS A 256 -16.07 39.08 6.86
C LYS A 256 -16.69 39.87 8.00
N ILE A 257 -16.58 39.42 9.24
CA ILE A 257 -17.12 40.10 10.42
C ILE A 257 -16.17 41.24 10.79
N ARG A 258 -16.57 42.48 10.50
CA ARG A 258 -15.79 43.71 10.74
C ARG A 258 -15.99 44.30 12.13
N SER A 259 -17.07 43.93 12.81
CA SER A 259 -17.36 44.36 14.19
C SER A 259 -18.04 43.23 14.93
N MET A 260 -17.56 42.94 16.13
CA MET A 260 -18.19 41.96 16.99
C MET A 260 -19.40 42.54 17.72
N PRO A 261 -20.59 41.94 17.63
CA PRO A 261 -21.67 42.26 18.55
C PRO A 261 -21.28 41.83 19.96
N LYS A 262 -21.65 42.61 20.97
CA LYS A 262 -21.34 42.30 22.38
C LYS A 262 -21.86 40.91 22.84
N GLU A 263 -22.89 40.42 22.17
CA GLU A 263 -23.51 39.13 22.38
C GLU A 263 -22.59 37.95 21.96
N ALA A 264 -21.65 38.14 21.08
CA ALA A 264 -20.72 37.09 20.63
C ALA A 264 -19.64 36.74 21.67
N ALA A 265 -19.45 37.53 22.70
CA ALA A 265 -18.56 37.24 23.83
C ALA A 265 -19.13 36.17 24.79
N VAL A 266 -20.37 35.74 24.57
CA VAL A 266 -21.06 34.75 25.43
C VAL A 266 -21.06 33.34 24.82
N VAL A 267 -20.65 33.20 23.58
CA VAL A 267 -20.55 31.92 22.86
C VAL A 267 -19.16 31.33 23.00
#